data_60f17ccd6efe67b646f9fdce3b091013
#
_entry.id   60f17ccd6efe67b646f9fdce3b091013
#
_cell.length_a   1.000
_cell.length_b   1.000
_cell.length_c   1.000
_cell.angle_alpha   90.00
_cell.angle_beta   90.00
_cell.angle_gamma   90.00
#
_symmetry.space_group_name_H-M   'P 1'
#
loop_
_entity.id
_entity.type
_entity.pdbx_description
1 polymer ?
#
loop_
_entity_poly.entity_id
_entity_poly.type
_entity_poly.pdbx_seq_one_letter_code
_entity_poly.pdbx_strand_id
1 'polypeptide(L)'
;MIILKKLIIPLILIILIFFTLFYYTLIHYSKNLPDIEEITKYKPKTISKIYDRDNSLLGLFFDEKREYRKIDKIPFLIRNAFISAEDKNFFKHNGYDLLGYLKAFISFIKEGKLRGASTITQQITKGFLLSGER
;
A
#
# COMPACT_ATOMS: atom_id res chain seq x y z
N MET A 1 -8.44 20.46 44.77
CA MET A 1 -7.38 19.47 44.60
C MET A 1 -7.91 18.01 44.57
N ILE A 2 -8.82 17.60 45.38
CA ILE A 2 -9.40 16.23 45.44
C ILE A 2 -10.20 15.87 44.19
N ILE A 3 -11.02 16.79 43.66
CA ILE A 3 -11.86 16.57 42.47
C ILE A 3 -10.97 16.35 41.21
N LEU A 4 -9.89 17.11 41.08
CA LEU A 4 -8.96 17.00 39.95
C LEU A 4 -8.30 15.61 39.93
N LYS A 5 -7.87 15.10 41.10
CA LYS A 5 -7.29 13.74 41.22
C LYS A 5 -8.30 12.65 40.84
N LYS A 6 -9.60 12.82 41.20
CA LYS A 6 -10.65 11.86 40.83
C LYS A 6 -10.92 11.76 39.33
N LEU A 7 -10.60 12.81 38.54
CA LEU A 7 -10.71 12.80 37.08
C LEU A 7 -9.42 12.36 36.38
N ILE A 8 -8.27 12.70 36.96
CA ILE A 8 -6.97 12.37 36.36
C ILE A 8 -6.68 10.88 36.41
N ILE A 9 -6.99 10.21 37.51
CA ILE A 9 -6.72 8.76 37.68
C ILE A 9 -7.45 7.92 36.61
N PRO A 10 -8.79 8.04 36.42
CA PRO A 10 -9.47 7.26 35.39
C PRO A 10 -9.00 7.64 33.97
N LEU A 11 -8.64 8.90 33.72
CA LEU A 11 -8.08 9.30 32.42
C LEU A 11 -6.76 8.60 32.14
N ILE A 12 -5.86 8.53 33.12
CA ILE A 12 -4.57 7.83 32.99
C ILE A 12 -4.82 6.33 32.75
N LEU A 13 -5.75 5.72 33.47
CA LEU A 13 -6.10 4.30 33.27
C LEU A 13 -6.63 4.03 31.86
N ILE A 14 -7.51 4.89 31.34
CA ILE A 14 -8.04 4.77 29.96
C ILE A 14 -6.89 4.86 28.94
N ILE A 15 -5.99 5.82 29.12
CA ILE A 15 -4.82 5.98 28.23
C ILE A 15 -3.93 4.74 28.30
N LEU A 16 -3.68 4.21 29.48
CA LEU A 16 -2.86 3.02 29.67
C LEU A 16 -3.47 1.78 29.04
N ILE A 17 -4.78 1.57 29.21
CA ILE A 17 -5.53 0.50 28.55
C ILE A 17 -5.47 0.66 27.02
N PHE A 18 -5.65 1.87 26.52
CA PHE A 18 -5.56 2.14 25.07
C PHE A 18 -4.19 1.78 24.51
N PHE A 19 -3.09 2.22 25.15
CA PHE A 19 -1.75 1.89 24.71
C PHE A 19 -1.43 0.39 24.83
N THR A 20 -1.93 -0.27 25.85
CA THR A 20 -1.74 -1.72 26.02
C THR A 20 -2.46 -2.50 24.92
N LEU A 21 -3.71 -2.17 24.62
CA LEU A 21 -4.48 -2.76 23.52
C LEU A 21 -3.83 -2.46 22.16
N PHE A 22 -3.39 -1.24 21.95
CA PHE A 22 -2.69 -0.83 20.73
C PHE A 22 -1.40 -1.62 20.53
N TYR A 23 -0.58 -1.76 21.57
CA TYR A 23 0.65 -2.54 21.55
C TYR A 23 0.39 -4.03 21.31
N TYR A 24 -0.63 -4.59 21.96
CA TYR A 24 -1.07 -5.97 21.74
C TYR A 24 -1.48 -6.22 20.28
N THR A 25 -2.29 -5.32 19.71
CA THR A 25 -2.69 -5.44 18.30
C THR A 25 -1.50 -5.36 17.35
N LEU A 26 -0.56 -4.45 17.59
CA LEU A 26 0.66 -4.36 16.79
C LEU A 26 1.46 -5.66 16.82
N ILE A 27 1.70 -6.24 18.00
CA ILE A 27 2.42 -7.51 18.12
C ILE A 27 1.65 -8.66 17.47
N HIS A 28 0.32 -8.72 17.68
CA HIS A 28 -0.50 -9.78 17.12
C HIS A 28 -0.43 -9.81 15.59
N TYR A 29 -0.59 -8.67 14.96
CA TYR A 29 -0.55 -8.58 13.49
C TYR A 29 0.86 -8.64 12.91
N SER A 30 1.91 -8.23 13.65
CA SER A 30 3.29 -8.31 13.18
C SER A 30 3.83 -9.73 13.09
N LYS A 31 3.29 -10.68 13.87
CA LYS A 31 3.77 -12.08 13.89
C LYS A 31 3.46 -12.88 12.63
N ASN A 32 2.42 -12.51 11.91
CA ASN A 32 1.92 -13.24 10.74
C ASN A 32 2.11 -12.46 9.43
N LEU A 33 3.08 -11.53 9.41
CA LEU A 33 3.37 -10.81 8.17
C LEU A 33 4.01 -11.76 7.16
N PRO A 34 3.51 -11.77 5.91
CA PRO A 34 4.13 -12.53 4.83
C PRO A 34 5.55 -12.02 4.56
N ASP A 35 6.40 -12.93 4.09
CA ASP A 35 7.79 -12.59 3.79
C ASP A 35 7.87 -11.66 2.57
N ILE A 36 8.67 -10.60 2.69
CA ILE A 36 8.94 -9.65 1.59
C ILE A 36 9.58 -10.38 0.39
N GLU A 37 10.27 -11.50 0.61
CA GLU A 37 10.82 -12.33 -0.47
C GLU A 37 9.74 -12.82 -1.45
N GLU A 38 8.50 -13.01 -1.02
CA GLU A 38 7.40 -13.42 -1.89
C GLU A 38 7.13 -12.37 -2.98
N ILE A 39 7.25 -11.09 -2.66
CA ILE A 39 7.07 -10.00 -3.64
C ILE A 39 8.20 -10.04 -4.68
N THR A 40 9.45 -10.30 -4.24
CA THR A 40 10.59 -10.34 -5.15
C THR A 40 10.57 -11.55 -6.07
N LYS A 41 9.97 -12.65 -5.64
CA LYS A 41 9.80 -13.90 -6.42
C LYS A 41 8.55 -13.88 -7.30
N TYR A 42 7.69 -12.89 -7.14
CA TYR A 42 6.45 -12.78 -7.92
C TYR A 42 6.73 -12.68 -9.42
N LYS A 43 6.20 -13.62 -10.17
CA LYS A 43 6.22 -13.60 -11.63
C LYS A 43 4.79 -13.30 -12.12
N PRO A 44 4.54 -12.12 -12.69
CA PRO A 44 3.21 -11.80 -13.22
C PRO A 44 2.84 -12.76 -14.34
N LYS A 45 1.56 -13.13 -14.41
CA LYS A 45 1.02 -13.86 -15.56
C LYS A 45 1.24 -13.00 -16.81
N THR A 46 1.89 -13.57 -17.82
CA THR A 46 2.21 -12.88 -19.07
C THR A 46 1.52 -13.58 -20.23
N ILE A 47 1.47 -12.90 -21.37
CA ILE A 47 0.94 -13.43 -22.63
C ILE A 47 1.81 -14.57 -23.14
N SER A 48 1.23 -15.71 -23.48
CA SER A 48 1.90 -16.75 -24.28
C SER A 48 1.73 -16.43 -25.76
N LYS A 49 2.85 -16.35 -26.47
CA LYS A 49 2.91 -16.04 -27.90
C LYS A 49 3.25 -17.30 -28.68
N ILE A 50 2.47 -17.61 -29.70
CA ILE A 50 2.71 -18.74 -30.60
C ILE A 50 3.22 -18.18 -31.93
N TYR A 51 4.30 -18.75 -32.40
CA TYR A 51 4.95 -18.37 -33.66
C TYR A 51 4.99 -19.57 -34.63
N ASP A 52 4.96 -19.30 -35.91
CA ASP A 52 5.20 -20.31 -36.95
C ASP A 52 6.68 -20.58 -37.14
N ARG A 53 6.99 -21.45 -38.14
CA ARG A 53 8.38 -21.78 -38.52
C ARG A 53 9.20 -20.56 -38.94
N ASP A 54 8.53 -19.55 -39.51
CA ASP A 54 9.14 -18.36 -40.08
C ASP A 54 9.16 -17.18 -39.07
N ASN A 55 8.91 -17.48 -37.78
CA ASN A 55 8.82 -16.50 -36.68
C ASN A 55 7.69 -15.48 -36.83
N SER A 56 6.68 -15.79 -37.65
CA SER A 56 5.47 -14.95 -37.72
C SER A 56 4.51 -15.28 -36.58
N LEU A 57 3.93 -14.28 -35.94
CA LEU A 57 3.02 -14.44 -34.81
C LEU A 57 1.70 -15.08 -35.27
N LEU A 58 1.44 -16.32 -34.86
CA LEU A 58 0.19 -17.02 -35.15
C LEU A 58 -0.94 -16.70 -34.17
N GLY A 59 -0.61 -16.51 -32.90
CA GLY A 59 -1.65 -16.29 -31.90
C GLY A 59 -1.12 -15.86 -30.54
N LEU A 60 -2.02 -15.35 -29.72
CA LEU A 60 -1.80 -14.95 -28.35
C LEU A 60 -2.76 -15.71 -27.43
N PHE A 61 -2.22 -16.29 -26.33
CA PHE A 61 -3.02 -16.93 -25.29
C PHE A 61 -2.79 -16.18 -23.97
N PHE A 62 -3.83 -15.74 -23.33
CA PHE A 62 -3.78 -14.99 -22.09
C PHE A 62 -5.14 -15.00 -21.39
N ASP A 63 -5.13 -15.00 -20.06
CA ASP A 63 -6.31 -14.67 -19.23
C ASP A 63 -6.50 -13.15 -19.21
N GLU A 64 -5.40 -12.44 -19.00
CA GLU A 64 -5.32 -11.00 -19.06
C GLU A 64 -4.14 -10.59 -19.96
N LYS A 65 -4.37 -9.62 -20.84
CA LYS A 65 -3.34 -9.13 -21.76
C LYS A 65 -2.32 -8.26 -21.02
N ARG A 66 -1.38 -8.92 -20.31
CA ARG A 66 -0.32 -8.27 -19.54
C ARG A 66 1.04 -8.51 -20.19
N GLU A 67 1.81 -7.46 -20.38
CA GLU A 67 3.19 -7.54 -20.82
C GLU A 67 4.10 -6.98 -19.73
N TYR A 68 4.98 -7.83 -19.18
CA TYR A 68 5.92 -7.41 -18.17
C TYR A 68 7.05 -6.57 -18.79
N ARG A 69 7.31 -5.40 -18.22
CA ARG A 69 8.43 -4.54 -18.58
C ARG A 69 9.23 -4.18 -17.33
N LYS A 70 10.55 -4.34 -17.41
CA LYS A 70 11.45 -3.87 -16.34
C LYS A 70 11.34 -2.35 -16.21
N ILE A 71 11.48 -1.84 -15.00
CA ILE A 71 11.30 -0.41 -14.68
C ILE A 71 12.26 0.50 -15.45
N ASP A 72 13.47 0.03 -15.74
CA ASP A 72 14.46 0.74 -16.55
C ASP A 72 14.04 0.92 -18.01
N LYS A 73 13.16 0.04 -18.52
CA LYS A 73 12.60 0.10 -19.88
C LYS A 73 11.34 0.96 -19.99
N ILE A 74 10.81 1.44 -18.86
CA ILE A 74 9.65 2.35 -18.84
C ILE A 74 10.15 3.79 -18.89
N PRO A 75 9.69 4.62 -19.86
CA PRO A 75 10.11 6.01 -19.95
C PRO A 75 9.90 6.78 -18.64
N PHE A 76 10.85 7.65 -18.31
CA PHE A 76 10.84 8.44 -17.07
C PHE A 76 9.54 9.23 -16.88
N LEU A 77 9.02 9.85 -17.95
CA LEU A 77 7.79 10.61 -17.90
C LEU A 77 6.58 9.75 -17.46
N ILE A 78 6.49 8.52 -17.97
CA ILE A 78 5.40 7.60 -17.62
C ILE A 78 5.51 7.21 -16.14
N ARG A 79 6.72 6.83 -15.69
CA ARG A 79 6.95 6.50 -14.27
C ARG A 79 6.56 7.65 -13.35
N ASN A 80 7.00 8.86 -13.68
CA ASN A 80 6.68 10.05 -12.89
C ASN A 80 5.20 10.41 -12.92
N ALA A 81 4.51 10.22 -14.03
CA ALA A 81 3.08 10.45 -14.12
C ALA A 81 2.33 9.53 -13.13
N PHE A 82 2.65 8.23 -13.09
CA PHE A 82 2.06 7.29 -12.12
C PHE A 82 2.38 7.68 -10.69
N ILE A 83 3.66 7.94 -10.37
CA ILE A 83 4.07 8.33 -9.02
C ILE A 83 3.38 9.62 -8.59
N SER A 84 3.28 10.61 -9.48
CA SER A 84 2.64 11.89 -9.15
C SER A 84 1.13 11.77 -8.94
N ALA A 85 0.47 10.84 -9.63
CA ALA A 85 -0.97 10.60 -9.51
C ALA A 85 -1.30 9.80 -8.24
N GLU A 86 -0.54 8.73 -7.95
CA GLU A 86 -0.82 7.79 -6.87
C GLU A 86 -0.16 8.18 -5.55
N ASP A 87 1.08 8.67 -5.61
CA ASP A 87 1.89 8.92 -4.42
C ASP A 87 2.93 10.01 -4.66
N LYS A 88 2.49 11.24 -4.66
CA LYS A 88 3.33 12.42 -4.95
C LYS A 88 4.60 12.51 -4.11
N ASN A 89 4.58 11.96 -2.91
CA ASN A 89 5.68 12.00 -1.95
C ASN A 89 6.45 10.67 -1.85
N PHE A 90 6.26 9.74 -2.80
CA PHE A 90 6.81 8.38 -2.77
C PHE A 90 8.27 8.29 -2.32
N PHE A 91 9.14 9.17 -2.81
CA PHE A 91 10.56 9.21 -2.46
C PHE A 91 10.88 9.94 -1.15
N LYS A 92 9.87 10.45 -0.43
CA LYS A 92 10.04 11.26 0.78
C LYS A 92 9.58 10.56 2.05
N HIS A 93 8.96 9.39 1.95
CA HIS A 93 8.45 8.63 3.09
C HIS A 93 8.85 7.16 3.01
N ASN A 94 8.76 6.45 4.14
CA ASN A 94 9.12 5.03 4.27
C ASN A 94 7.87 4.13 4.30
N GLY A 95 7.03 4.23 3.24
CA GLY A 95 5.86 3.37 3.06
C GLY A 95 4.52 4.00 3.43
N TYR A 96 4.48 5.08 4.24
CA TYR A 96 3.26 5.83 4.58
C TYR A 96 3.53 7.33 4.68
N ASP A 97 2.62 8.13 4.11
CA ASP A 97 2.74 9.60 4.11
C ASP A 97 1.82 10.22 5.17
N LEU A 98 2.36 10.45 6.39
CA LEU A 98 1.62 11.06 7.50
C LEU A 98 1.09 12.46 7.15
N LEU A 99 1.85 13.24 6.39
CA LEU A 99 1.41 14.58 5.96
C LEU A 99 0.28 14.48 4.92
N GLY A 100 0.33 13.47 4.06
CA GLY A 100 -0.74 13.14 3.13
C GLY A 100 -2.04 12.80 3.86
N TYR A 101 -1.97 11.95 4.90
CA TYR A 101 -3.13 11.64 5.75
C TYR A 101 -3.71 12.87 6.44
N LEU A 102 -2.85 13.71 7.03
CA LEU A 102 -3.30 14.92 7.70
C LEU A 102 -4.00 15.87 6.72
N LYS A 103 -3.45 16.06 5.52
CA LYS A 103 -4.08 16.88 4.47
C LYS A 103 -5.40 16.31 4.00
N ALA A 104 -5.49 14.99 3.81
CA ALA A 104 -6.73 14.31 3.43
C ALA A 104 -7.82 14.48 4.51
N PHE A 105 -7.44 14.36 5.79
CA PHE A 105 -8.34 14.57 6.92
C PHE A 105 -8.84 16.03 7.00
N ILE A 106 -7.96 17.02 6.84
CA ILE A 106 -8.34 18.44 6.83
C ILE A 106 -9.28 18.73 5.64
N SER A 107 -8.98 18.16 4.45
CA SER A 107 -9.84 18.31 3.28
C SER A 107 -11.22 17.69 3.50
N PHE A 108 -11.28 16.53 4.17
CA PHE A 108 -12.55 15.90 4.54
C PHE A 108 -13.39 16.79 5.45
N ILE A 109 -12.78 17.38 6.49
CA ILE A 109 -13.49 18.28 7.40
C ILE A 109 -13.98 19.55 6.68
N LYS A 110 -13.16 20.12 5.80
CA LYS A 110 -13.49 21.38 5.12
C LYS A 110 -14.44 21.23 3.93
N GLU A 111 -14.27 20.17 3.15
CA GLU A 111 -14.92 20.02 1.85
C GLU A 111 -15.93 18.85 1.83
N GLY A 112 -15.97 18.02 2.89
CA GLY A 112 -16.79 16.80 2.93
C GLY A 112 -16.34 15.71 1.94
N LYS A 113 -15.18 15.88 1.29
CA LYS A 113 -14.68 14.95 0.27
C LYS A 113 -13.52 14.12 0.82
N LEU A 114 -13.68 12.80 0.77
CA LEU A 114 -12.60 11.86 1.07
C LEU A 114 -11.62 11.86 -0.13
N ARG A 115 -10.41 12.34 0.11
CA ARG A 115 -9.29 12.19 -0.84
C ARG A 115 -8.49 10.95 -0.47
N GLY A 116 -8.08 10.16 -1.48
CA GLY A 116 -7.17 9.05 -1.26
C GLY A 116 -5.84 9.55 -0.69
N ALA A 117 -5.35 8.86 0.34
CA ALA A 117 -4.06 9.14 0.97
C ALA A 117 -3.19 7.88 1.05
N SER A 118 -3.60 6.78 0.39
CA SER A 118 -2.84 5.54 0.33
C SER A 118 -1.58 5.71 -0.51
N THR A 119 -0.46 5.18 -0.03
CA THR A 119 0.80 5.19 -0.76
C THR A 119 0.91 3.99 -1.70
N ILE A 120 1.78 4.06 -2.71
CA ILE A 120 2.10 2.94 -3.61
C ILE A 120 2.54 1.71 -2.80
N THR A 121 3.36 1.89 -1.77
CA THR A 121 3.81 0.81 -0.88
C THR A 121 2.64 0.10 -0.21
N GLN A 122 1.65 0.85 0.29
CA GLN A 122 0.45 0.26 0.90
C GLN A 122 -0.43 -0.46 -0.12
N GLN A 123 -0.56 0.06 -1.33
CA GLN A 123 -1.31 -0.59 -2.41
C GLN A 123 -0.66 -1.93 -2.78
N ILE A 124 0.67 -1.97 -2.91
CA ILE A 124 1.43 -3.20 -3.18
C ILE A 124 1.24 -4.19 -2.03
N THR A 125 1.45 -3.76 -0.79
CA THR A 125 1.29 -4.63 0.39
C THR A 125 -0.11 -5.21 0.47
N LYS A 126 -1.13 -4.39 0.27
CA LYS A 126 -2.53 -4.85 0.26
C LYS A 126 -2.80 -5.84 -0.87
N GLY A 127 -2.34 -5.55 -2.09
CA GLY A 127 -2.61 -6.36 -3.27
C GLY A 127 -1.86 -7.69 -3.29
N PHE A 128 -0.61 -7.72 -2.83
CA PHE A 128 0.24 -8.91 -2.93
C PHE A 128 0.32 -9.73 -1.64
N LEU A 129 0.25 -9.10 -0.48
CA LEU A 129 0.46 -9.78 0.78
C LEU A 129 -0.85 -10.07 1.54
N LEU A 130 -1.87 -9.23 1.38
CA LEU A 130 -3.11 -9.33 2.17
C LEU A 130 -4.31 -9.80 1.36
N SER A 131 -4.36 -9.57 0.05
CA SER A 131 -5.39 -10.17 -0.79
C SER A 131 -5.01 -11.62 -1.05
N GLY A 132 -5.76 -12.58 -0.53
CA GLY A 132 -5.54 -14.01 -0.77
C GLY A 132 -5.75 -14.48 -2.23
N GLU A 133 -5.93 -13.58 -3.17
CA GLU A 133 -5.99 -13.81 -4.60
C GLU A 133 -4.56 -13.86 -5.16
N ARG A 134 -4.03 -15.07 -5.22
CA ARG A 134 -2.78 -15.42 -5.90
C ARG A 134 -3.07 -16.04 -7.26
#